data_a0abaec623356ce418bc10924ac89589
#
_entry.id   a0abaec623356ce418bc10924ac89589
#
_cell.length_a   1.000
_cell.length_b   1.000
_cell.length_c   1.000
_cell.angle_alpha   90.00
_cell.angle_beta   90.00
_cell.angle_gamma   90.00
#
_symmetry.space_group_name_H-M   'P 1'
#
loop_
_entity.id
_entity.type
_entity.pdbx_description
1 polymer ?
#
loop_
_entity_poly.entity_id
_entity_poly.type
_entity_poly.pdbx_seq_one_letter_code
_entity_poly.pdbx_strand_id
1 'polypeptide(L)' 'MTPKFKVGDHVQWNSEAGRVRGTIKKRIISAIKFKGYTVHASKEEPQYLIESDTTDHLAMHKGSALKKIRKGKRAG' A
#
# COMPACT_ATOMS: atom_id res chain seq x y z
N MET A 1 -4.69 -16.92 -0.03
CA MET A 1 -4.52 -16.18 -1.27
C MET A 1 -4.08 -14.75 -0.97
N THR A 2 -3.03 -14.30 -1.63
CA THR A 2 -2.54 -12.95 -1.39
C THR A 2 -3.40 -11.93 -2.12
N PRO A 3 -3.90 -10.90 -1.43
CA PRO A 3 -4.69 -9.88 -2.10
C PRO A 3 -3.86 -9.15 -3.16
N LYS A 4 -4.52 -8.81 -4.25
CA LYS A 4 -3.89 -8.05 -5.31
C LYS A 4 -4.50 -6.67 -5.37
N PHE A 5 -3.63 -5.68 -5.47
CA PHE A 5 -4.06 -4.30 -5.56
C PHE A 5 -3.47 -3.68 -6.81
N LYS A 6 -4.05 -2.58 -7.24
CA LYS A 6 -3.59 -1.86 -8.42
C LYS A 6 -3.19 -0.45 -8.05
N VAL A 7 -2.36 0.15 -8.90
CA VAL A 7 -2.09 1.57 -8.77
C VAL A 7 -3.41 2.32 -8.83
N GLY A 8 -3.59 3.23 -7.88
CA GLY A 8 -4.81 3.99 -7.75
C GLY A 8 -5.81 3.42 -6.75
N ASP A 9 -5.60 2.19 -6.31
CA ASP A 9 -6.49 1.61 -5.31
C ASP A 9 -6.32 2.32 -3.97
N HIS A 10 -7.44 2.49 -3.28
CA HIS A 10 -7.45 3.09 -1.96
C HIS A 10 -7.41 1.97 -0.91
N VAL A 11 -6.46 2.06 0.01
CA VAL A 11 -6.23 1.00 0.97
C VAL A 11 -6.02 1.59 2.37
N GLN A 12 -6.07 0.72 3.37
CA GLN A 12 -5.77 1.11 4.74
C GLN A 12 -4.89 0.06 5.39
N TRP A 13 -4.16 0.48 6.41
CA TRP A 13 -3.33 -0.42 7.19
C TRP A 13 -3.22 0.14 8.59
N ASN A 14 -2.77 -0.71 9.53
CA ASN A 14 -2.56 -0.30 10.91
C ASN A 14 -1.12 0.10 11.10
N SER A 15 -0.91 1.21 11.78
CA SER A 15 0.42 1.65 12.16
C SER A 15 0.43 1.90 13.67
N GLU A 16 1.60 2.30 14.19
CA GLU A 16 1.70 2.62 15.61
C GLU A 16 0.79 3.78 15.98
N ALA A 17 0.55 4.66 15.03
CA ALA A 17 -0.29 5.83 15.26
C ALA A 17 -1.78 5.52 15.06
N GLY A 18 -2.12 4.27 14.71
CA GLY A 18 -3.49 3.89 14.45
C GLY A 18 -3.71 3.54 13.01
N ARG A 19 -4.96 3.62 12.57
CA ARG A 19 -5.32 3.24 11.22
C ARG A 19 -4.98 4.36 10.25
N VAL A 20 -4.28 4.00 9.17
CA VAL A 20 -3.87 4.97 8.16
C VAL A 20 -4.47 4.53 6.82
N ARG A 21 -4.87 5.51 6.02
CA ARG A 21 -5.40 5.28 4.68
C ARG A 21 -4.50 5.95 3.66
N GLY A 22 -4.47 5.35 2.48
CA GLY A 22 -3.68 5.94 1.41
C GLY A 22 -4.04 5.35 0.07
N THR A 23 -3.39 5.86 -0.96
CA THR A 23 -3.59 5.44 -2.33
C THR A 23 -2.33 4.78 -2.84
N ILE A 24 -2.49 3.65 -3.52
CA ILE A 24 -1.35 2.93 -4.07
C ILE A 24 -0.80 3.71 -5.25
N LYS A 25 0.49 4.03 -5.18
CA LYS A 25 1.17 4.76 -6.24
C LYS A 25 1.98 3.84 -7.13
N LYS A 26 2.44 2.72 -6.61
CA LYS A 26 3.28 1.82 -7.38
C LYS A 26 3.19 0.41 -6.82
N ARG A 27 3.26 -0.56 -7.70
CA ARG A 27 3.34 -1.96 -7.31
C ARG A 27 4.77 -2.44 -7.50
N ILE A 28 5.37 -2.97 -6.46
CA ILE A 28 6.77 -3.37 -6.45
C ILE A 28 6.83 -4.89 -6.45
N ILE A 29 7.47 -5.46 -7.45
CA ILE A 29 7.57 -6.92 -7.58
C ILE A 29 9.02 -7.40 -7.61
N SER A 30 9.96 -6.52 -7.30
CA SER A 30 11.36 -6.88 -7.20
C SER A 30 12.00 -6.07 -6.10
N ALA A 31 13.21 -6.45 -5.69
CA ALA A 31 13.89 -5.74 -4.61
C ALA A 31 14.27 -4.34 -5.07
N ILE A 32 13.98 -3.36 -4.23
CA ILE A 32 14.35 -1.97 -4.50
C ILE A 32 14.81 -1.33 -3.22
N LYS A 33 15.49 -0.19 -3.36
CA LYS A 33 15.85 0.61 -2.19
C LYS A 33 14.77 1.64 -1.93
N PHE A 34 14.40 1.76 -0.67
CA PHE A 34 13.38 2.70 -0.26
C PHE A 34 13.79 3.29 1.08
N LYS A 35 13.97 4.60 1.12
CA LYS A 35 14.33 5.34 2.34
C LYS A 35 15.54 4.76 3.06
N GLY A 36 16.53 4.37 2.28
CA GLY A 36 17.80 3.91 2.84
C GLY A 36 17.87 2.45 3.20
N TYR A 37 16.85 1.67 2.92
CA TYR A 37 16.91 0.23 3.15
C TYR A 37 16.34 -0.52 1.95
N THR A 38 16.64 -1.81 1.91
CA THR A 38 16.20 -2.64 0.80
C THR A 38 14.84 -3.25 1.12
N VAL A 39 13.90 -3.04 0.22
CA VAL A 39 12.59 -3.66 0.31
C VAL A 39 12.60 -4.89 -0.59
N HIS A 40 12.27 -6.04 -0.02
CA HIS A 40 12.24 -7.29 -0.77
C HIS A 40 10.82 -7.59 -1.20
N ALA A 41 10.64 -7.74 -2.49
CA ALA A 41 9.34 -8.03 -3.06
C ALA A 41 9.50 -8.98 -4.22
N SER A 42 8.44 -9.67 -4.59
CA SER A 42 8.44 -10.60 -5.71
C SER A 42 7.06 -10.60 -6.34
N LYS A 43 6.91 -11.32 -7.44
CA LYS A 43 5.62 -11.46 -8.08
C LYS A 43 4.62 -12.19 -7.17
N GLU A 44 5.11 -13.12 -6.37
CA GLU A 44 4.26 -13.86 -5.45
C GLU A 44 3.90 -13.06 -4.22
N GLU A 45 4.81 -12.17 -3.81
CA GLU A 45 4.58 -11.31 -2.65
C GLU A 45 4.94 -9.88 -2.99
N PRO A 46 4.11 -9.22 -3.79
CA PRO A 46 4.41 -7.84 -4.14
C PRO A 46 4.23 -6.92 -2.95
N GLN A 47 4.99 -5.84 -2.97
CA GLN A 47 4.80 -4.76 -2.03
C GLN A 47 4.23 -3.57 -2.77
N TYR A 48 3.62 -2.67 -2.02
CA TYR A 48 2.93 -1.54 -2.61
C TYR A 48 3.45 -0.25 -2.00
N LEU A 49 3.78 0.67 -2.86
CA LEU A 49 4.14 2.02 -2.45
C LEU A 49 2.86 2.83 -2.34
N ILE A 50 2.62 3.38 -1.17
CA ILE A 50 1.34 4.02 -0.86
C ILE A 50 1.60 5.42 -0.35
N GLU A 51 0.81 6.36 -0.84
CA GLU A 51 0.87 7.73 -0.34
C GLU A 51 -0.28 7.93 0.63
N SER A 52 0.04 8.40 1.83
CA SER A 52 -0.97 8.64 2.86
C SER A 52 -1.95 9.72 2.42
N ASP A 53 -3.23 9.53 2.75
CA ASP A 53 -4.27 10.51 2.41
C ASP A 53 -4.13 11.79 3.20
N THR A 54 -3.59 11.71 4.42
CA THR A 54 -3.57 12.85 5.31
C THR A 54 -2.25 13.59 5.28
N THR A 55 -1.21 12.99 4.73
CA THR A 55 0.11 13.60 4.63
C THR A 55 0.72 13.21 3.30
N ASP A 56 1.89 13.79 3.00
CA ASP A 56 2.62 13.43 1.81
C ASP A 56 3.55 12.26 2.03
N HIS A 57 3.45 11.60 3.17
CA HIS A 57 4.36 10.50 3.49
C HIS A 57 4.06 9.29 2.65
N LEU A 58 5.14 8.63 2.23
CA LEU A 58 5.04 7.38 1.49
C LEU A 58 5.31 6.23 2.43
N ALA A 59 4.62 5.12 2.19
CA ALA A 59 4.82 3.91 2.96
C ALA A 59 4.91 2.73 2.00
N MET A 60 5.57 1.67 2.46
CA MET A 60 5.73 0.47 1.67
C MET A 60 5.25 -0.71 2.49
N HIS A 61 4.24 -1.41 2.00
CA HIS A 61 3.65 -2.53 2.74
C HIS A 61 3.35 -3.68 1.80
N LYS A 62 3.40 -4.89 2.35
CA LYS A 62 2.95 -6.06 1.64
C LYS A 62 1.43 -6.05 1.51
N GLY A 63 0.94 -6.72 0.46
CA GLY A 63 -0.50 -6.79 0.26
C GLY A 63 -1.25 -7.37 1.44
N SER A 64 -0.63 -8.34 2.13
CA SER A 64 -1.29 -8.96 3.29
C SER A 64 -1.50 -7.99 4.45
N ALA A 65 -0.75 -6.88 4.49
CA ALA A 65 -0.89 -5.89 5.53
C ALA A 65 -1.93 -4.82 5.18
N LEU A 66 -2.47 -4.86 3.98
CA LEU A 66 -3.37 -3.83 3.47
C LEU A 66 -4.79 -4.35 3.36
N LYS A 67 -5.74 -3.44 3.50
CA LYS A 67 -7.13 -3.73 3.21
C LYS A 67 -7.64 -2.73 2.20
N LYS A 68 -8.33 -3.23 1.18
CA LYS A 68 -8.88 -2.35 0.17
C LYS A 68 -10.10 -1.64 0.73
N ILE A 69 -10.17 -0.33 0.50
CA ILE A 69 -11.30 0.47 0.92
C ILE A 69 -12.09 0.86 -0.31
N ARG A 70 -13.39 0.72 -0.22
CA ARG A 70 -14.23 1.22 -1.28
C ARG A 70 -14.29 2.72 -1.19
N LYS A 71 -13.97 3.35 -2.26
CA LYS A 71 -14.05 4.78 -2.31
C LYS A 71 -15.45 5.17 -2.67
N GLY A 72 -16.04 5.73 -1.85
CA GLY A 72 -17.24 6.26 -2.00
C GLY A 72 -18.29 5.78 -2.90
N LYS A 73 -18.58 5.76 -3.14
CA LYS A 73 -19.43 5.49 -3.65
C LYS A 73 -20.43 5.44 -3.28
N ARG A 74 -20.73 5.77 -3.01
CA ARG A 74 -21.35 5.77 -2.68
C ARG A 74 -21.91 5.59 -2.73
N ALA A 75 -22.25 5.66 -2.61
CA ALA A 75 -22.56 5.52 -2.70
C ALA A 75 -22.88 5.58 -2.94
N GLY A 76 -23.06 5.71 -3.06
CA GLY A 76 -23.09 5.81 -3.35
C GLY A 76 -23.09 5.68 -3.46
#